data_a1e51bf8a0519506b99c3c2e46a01b7a
#
_entry.id   a1e51bf8a0519506b99c3c2e46a01b7a
#
_cell.length_a   1.000
_cell.length_b   1.000
_cell.length_c   1.000
_cell.angle_alpha   90.00
_cell.angle_beta   90.00
_cell.angle_gamma   90.00
#
_symmetry.space_group_name_H-M   'P 1'
#
loop_
_entity.id
_entity.type
_entity.pdbx_description
1 polymer ?
#
loop_
_entity_poly.entity_id
_entity_poly.type
_entity_poly.pdbx_seq_one_letter_code
_entity_poly.pdbx_strand_id
1 'polypeptide(L)'
;MNTDREAILSRVRGALAPLPQRTPLPDWDPALAKSRALLGDRDLLTVFAERIKAYNGLALTDPAEMVQQLKTGGWMRGYCDPALWPQFKSFFGPEFTVSTEYDRTRVDDYAFGITRAVGGIAESGTIILHDATTSRRLAALAPWVHVAVFSKSQIFATIADAAQALGDDQNIIWATGPSKTADIEGILIEGVHGPGAQIALVLA
;
A
#
# COMPACT_ATOMS: atom_id res chain seq x y z
N MET A 1 -3.89 33.35 -2.56
CA MET A 1 -4.35 31.95 -2.36
C MET A 1 -4.35 31.49 -0.90
N ASN A 2 -4.11 32.38 0.06
CA ASN A 2 -4.08 32.02 1.50
C ASN A 2 -5.37 32.39 2.26
N THR A 3 -6.28 33.14 1.64
CA THR A 3 -7.47 33.72 2.27
C THR A 3 -8.53 32.66 2.63
N ASP A 4 -8.77 31.67 1.79
CA ASP A 4 -9.82 30.66 2.02
C ASP A 4 -9.41 29.67 3.12
N ARG A 5 -8.12 29.26 3.15
CA ARG A 5 -7.58 28.42 4.23
C ARG A 5 -7.67 29.12 5.58
N GLU A 6 -7.26 30.40 5.66
CA GLU A 6 -7.33 31.16 6.91
C GLU A 6 -8.77 31.42 7.33
N ALA A 7 -9.69 31.69 6.40
CA ALA A 7 -11.11 31.82 6.69
C ALA A 7 -11.70 30.52 7.28
N ILE A 8 -11.39 29.37 6.69
CA ILE A 8 -11.84 28.06 7.19
C ILE A 8 -11.27 27.79 8.58
N LEU A 9 -9.96 27.96 8.77
CA LEU A 9 -9.30 27.72 10.06
C LEU A 9 -9.82 28.68 11.15
N SER A 10 -10.09 29.95 10.81
CA SER A 10 -10.68 30.90 11.74
C SER A 10 -12.07 30.48 12.19
N ARG A 11 -12.90 30.02 11.26
CA ARG A 11 -14.25 29.48 11.61
C ARG A 11 -14.17 28.25 12.51
N VAL A 12 -13.24 27.32 12.21
CA VAL A 12 -13.02 26.12 13.05
C VAL A 12 -12.54 26.52 14.44
N ARG A 13 -11.55 27.44 14.55
CA ARG A 13 -11.07 27.95 15.85
C ARG A 13 -12.19 28.62 16.64
N GLY A 14 -13.00 29.46 15.97
CA GLY A 14 -14.15 30.12 16.60
C GLY A 14 -15.20 29.14 17.11
N ALA A 15 -15.48 28.07 16.37
CA ALA A 15 -16.41 27.01 16.78
C ALA A 15 -15.87 26.18 17.97
N LEU A 16 -14.54 26.02 18.05
CA LEU A 16 -13.90 25.27 19.13
C LEU A 16 -13.63 26.10 20.39
N ALA A 17 -13.63 27.44 20.29
CA ALA A 17 -13.31 28.34 21.40
C ALA A 17 -14.27 28.22 22.62
N PRO A 18 -15.60 27.96 22.48
CA PRO A 18 -16.49 27.75 23.57
C PRO A 18 -16.37 26.40 24.27
N LEU A 19 -15.61 25.44 23.73
CA LEU A 19 -15.47 24.14 24.38
C LEU A 19 -14.62 24.27 25.65
N PRO A 20 -15.20 24.01 26.84
CA PRO A 20 -14.61 24.38 28.11
C PRO A 20 -13.35 23.64 28.47
N GLN A 21 -13.15 22.44 27.92
CA GLN A 21 -11.93 21.65 28.11
C GLN A 21 -11.83 20.59 27.04
N ARG A 22 -10.67 20.51 26.39
CA ARG A 22 -10.37 19.35 25.56
C ARG A 22 -10.05 18.17 26.47
N THR A 23 -10.71 17.06 26.28
CA THR A 23 -10.29 15.81 26.93
C THR A 23 -8.81 15.57 26.56
N PRO A 24 -7.91 15.50 27.53
CA PRO A 24 -6.51 15.19 27.23
C PRO A 24 -6.47 13.83 26.54
N LEU A 25 -5.49 13.64 25.64
CA LEU A 25 -5.22 12.31 25.10
C LEU A 25 -4.99 11.37 26.30
N PRO A 26 -5.67 10.22 26.35
CA PRO A 26 -5.42 9.28 27.43
C PRO A 26 -3.94 8.88 27.42
N ASP A 27 -3.35 8.87 28.62
CA ASP A 27 -2.02 8.28 28.81
C ASP A 27 -2.20 6.76 28.66
N TRP A 28 -1.84 6.25 27.50
CA TRP A 28 -2.02 4.83 27.18
C TRP A 28 -0.71 4.09 27.48
N ASP A 29 -0.85 2.94 28.12
CA ASP A 29 0.28 2.08 28.47
C ASP A 29 0.91 1.52 27.18
N PRO A 30 2.21 1.85 26.88
CA PRO A 30 2.92 1.26 25.75
C PRO A 30 2.95 -0.29 25.78
N ALA A 31 2.77 -0.89 26.97
CA ALA A 31 2.68 -2.33 27.10
C ALA A 31 1.42 -2.94 26.46
N LEU A 32 0.41 -2.14 26.14
CA LEU A 32 -0.75 -2.59 25.37
C LEU A 32 -0.38 -2.86 23.89
N ALA A 33 0.66 -2.23 23.38
CA ALA A 33 1.21 -2.48 22.04
C ALA A 33 2.18 -3.68 22.04
N LYS A 34 1.72 -4.84 22.50
CA LYS A 34 2.56 -6.07 22.63
C LYS A 34 2.80 -6.82 21.32
N SER A 35 2.42 -6.26 20.18
CA SER A 35 2.52 -6.93 18.88
C SER A 35 3.93 -7.46 18.58
N ARG A 36 4.98 -6.71 18.95
CA ARG A 36 6.36 -7.16 18.77
C ARG A 36 6.70 -8.43 19.56
N ALA A 37 6.18 -8.56 20.79
CA ALA A 37 6.36 -9.76 21.61
C ALA A 37 5.63 -10.98 21.00
N LEU A 38 4.53 -10.76 20.27
CA LEU A 38 3.78 -11.82 19.58
C LEU A 38 4.49 -12.30 18.31
N LEU A 39 5.38 -11.51 17.72
CA LEU A 39 6.17 -11.91 16.54
C LEU A 39 7.31 -12.87 16.94
N GLY A 40 7.85 -12.76 18.16
CA GLY A 40 9.01 -13.52 18.63
C GLY A 40 10.24 -13.26 17.75
N ASP A 41 11.09 -14.29 17.61
CA ASP A 41 12.30 -14.27 16.77
C ASP A 41 12.05 -14.74 15.33
N ARG A 42 10.81 -14.69 14.86
CA ARG A 42 10.44 -15.13 13.52
C ARG A 42 10.99 -14.19 12.44
N ASP A 43 11.37 -14.75 11.32
CA ASP A 43 11.75 -13.96 10.14
C ASP A 43 10.58 -13.08 9.69
N LEU A 44 10.83 -11.76 9.58
CA LEU A 44 9.78 -10.78 9.29
C LEU A 44 9.13 -10.98 7.92
N LEU A 45 9.90 -11.47 6.92
CA LEU A 45 9.33 -11.77 5.60
C LEU A 45 8.34 -12.93 5.69
N THR A 46 8.66 -13.96 6.44
CA THR A 46 7.77 -15.11 6.66
C THR A 46 6.47 -14.67 7.32
N VAL A 47 6.56 -13.86 8.39
CA VAL A 47 5.37 -13.32 9.07
C VAL A 47 4.56 -12.42 8.13
N PHE A 48 5.22 -11.53 7.40
CA PHE A 48 4.58 -10.66 6.42
C PHE A 48 3.80 -11.47 5.37
N ALA A 49 4.42 -12.52 4.81
CA ALA A 49 3.82 -13.38 3.80
C ALA A 49 2.57 -14.12 4.32
N GLU A 50 2.62 -14.62 5.55
CA GLU A 50 1.45 -15.24 6.20
C GLU A 50 0.32 -14.22 6.40
N ARG A 51 0.65 -13.02 6.85
CA ARG A 51 -0.35 -11.98 7.15
C ARG A 51 -1.00 -11.41 5.90
N ILE A 52 -0.23 -11.06 4.87
CA ILE A 52 -0.80 -10.55 3.62
C ILE A 52 -1.70 -11.60 2.95
N LYS A 53 -1.31 -12.89 3.03
CA LYS A 53 -2.12 -14.02 2.55
C LYS A 53 -3.45 -14.15 3.30
N ALA A 54 -3.48 -13.90 4.60
CA ALA A 54 -4.71 -13.93 5.39
C ALA A 54 -5.74 -12.87 4.94
N TYR A 55 -5.28 -11.84 4.24
CA TYR A 55 -6.12 -10.80 3.64
C TYR A 55 -6.25 -10.92 2.12
N ASN A 56 -6.01 -12.11 1.54
CA ASN A 56 -6.09 -12.41 0.11
C ASN A 56 -5.05 -11.67 -0.76
N GLY A 57 -3.96 -11.18 -0.17
CA GLY A 57 -2.80 -10.70 -0.89
C GLY A 57 -1.76 -11.81 -1.09
N LEU A 58 -0.75 -11.54 -1.90
CA LEU A 58 0.32 -12.48 -2.22
C LEU A 58 1.69 -11.84 -1.97
N ALA A 59 2.61 -12.54 -1.31
CA ALA A 59 4.00 -12.15 -1.20
C ALA A 59 4.87 -13.07 -2.06
N LEU A 60 5.67 -12.48 -2.93
CA LEU A 60 6.59 -13.15 -3.83
C LEU A 60 8.01 -12.60 -3.67
N THR A 61 9.00 -13.40 -4.01
CA THR A 61 10.42 -12.98 -4.00
C THR A 61 11.07 -13.11 -5.38
N ASP A 62 10.41 -13.77 -6.33
CA ASP A 62 10.90 -13.99 -7.69
C ASP A 62 10.09 -13.17 -8.70
N PRO A 63 10.74 -12.26 -9.46
CA PRO A 63 10.09 -11.53 -10.54
C PRO A 63 9.49 -12.42 -11.64
N ALA A 64 10.07 -13.59 -11.90
CA ALA A 64 9.53 -14.52 -12.88
C ALA A 64 8.17 -15.08 -12.43
N GLU A 65 8.05 -15.41 -11.13
CA GLU A 65 6.79 -15.86 -10.55
C GLU A 65 5.73 -14.75 -10.59
N MET A 66 6.12 -13.50 -10.31
CA MET A 66 5.22 -12.34 -10.42
C MET A 66 4.66 -12.19 -11.84
N VAL A 67 5.51 -12.27 -12.88
CA VAL A 67 5.07 -12.20 -14.28
C VAL A 67 4.18 -13.40 -14.63
N GLN A 68 4.49 -14.59 -14.13
CA GLN A 68 3.64 -15.76 -14.31
C GLN A 68 2.27 -15.60 -13.67
N GLN A 69 2.15 -14.97 -12.51
CA GLN A 69 0.86 -14.64 -11.88
C GLN A 69 0.05 -13.68 -12.76
N LEU A 70 0.69 -12.62 -13.29
CA LEU A 70 0.03 -11.69 -14.22
C LEU A 70 -0.49 -12.41 -15.45
N LYS A 71 0.31 -13.32 -16.03
CA LYS A 71 -0.06 -14.09 -17.20
C LYS A 71 -1.22 -15.04 -16.93
N THR A 72 -1.18 -15.77 -15.82
CA THR A 72 -2.24 -16.70 -15.42
C THR A 72 -3.58 -15.98 -15.20
N GLY A 73 -3.55 -14.77 -14.64
CA GLY A 73 -4.72 -13.92 -14.45
C GLY A 73 -5.24 -13.25 -15.72
N GLY A 74 -4.54 -13.37 -16.86
CA GLY A 74 -4.91 -12.70 -18.11
C GLY A 74 -4.63 -11.20 -18.13
N TRP A 75 -3.84 -10.69 -17.20
CA TRP A 75 -3.52 -9.27 -17.06
C TRP A 75 -2.29 -8.93 -17.90
N MET A 76 -2.50 -8.67 -19.21
CA MET A 76 -1.41 -8.54 -20.17
C MET A 76 -1.00 -7.10 -20.44
N ARG A 77 -1.79 -6.12 -19.99
CA ARG A 77 -1.51 -4.70 -20.21
C ARG A 77 -1.40 -3.95 -18.89
N GLY A 78 -0.33 -3.21 -18.70
CA GLY A 78 -0.15 -2.49 -17.44
C GLY A 78 0.92 -1.43 -17.45
N TYR A 79 1.15 -0.88 -16.29
CA TYR A 79 2.17 0.10 -15.99
C TYR A 79 3.27 -0.50 -15.12
N CYS A 80 4.51 -0.10 -15.38
CA CYS A 80 5.65 -0.35 -14.51
C CYS A 80 6.38 0.96 -14.23
N ASP A 81 6.70 1.24 -12.97
CA ASP A 81 7.54 2.38 -12.59
C ASP A 81 8.84 2.36 -13.41
N PRO A 82 9.19 3.48 -14.08
CA PRO A 82 10.38 3.54 -14.94
C PRO A 82 11.68 3.19 -14.21
N ALA A 83 11.76 3.42 -12.90
CA ALA A 83 12.93 3.03 -12.11
C ALA A 83 13.06 1.52 -11.90
N LEU A 84 11.95 0.79 -11.98
CA LEU A 84 11.90 -0.68 -11.84
C LEU A 84 12.03 -1.40 -13.19
N TRP A 85 11.62 -0.75 -14.28
CA TRP A 85 11.53 -1.37 -15.60
C TRP A 85 12.84 -2.00 -16.09
N PRO A 86 14.01 -1.37 -15.96
CA PRO A 86 15.28 -1.99 -16.40
C PRO A 86 15.55 -3.35 -15.76
N GLN A 87 15.12 -3.54 -14.51
CA GLN A 87 15.30 -4.79 -13.75
C GLN A 87 14.31 -5.87 -14.18
N PHE A 88 13.08 -5.48 -14.60
CA PHE A 88 12.00 -6.44 -14.83
C PHE A 88 11.75 -6.75 -16.31
N LYS A 89 12.15 -5.89 -17.24
CA LYS A 89 11.82 -6.01 -18.67
C LYS A 89 12.13 -7.38 -19.29
N SER A 90 13.18 -8.06 -18.84
CA SER A 90 13.59 -9.35 -19.37
C SER A 90 12.68 -10.52 -18.99
N PHE A 91 11.82 -10.34 -17.99
CA PHE A 91 10.85 -11.36 -17.57
C PHE A 91 9.55 -11.30 -18.36
N PHE A 92 9.27 -10.16 -19.05
CA PHE A 92 8.05 -9.97 -19.81
C PHE A 92 8.21 -10.48 -21.24
N GLY A 93 7.32 -11.38 -21.65
CA GLY A 93 7.24 -11.87 -23.03
C GLY A 93 6.53 -10.88 -23.98
N PRO A 94 6.52 -11.18 -25.28
CA PRO A 94 5.92 -10.32 -26.30
C PRO A 94 4.38 -10.16 -26.18
N GLU A 95 3.74 -11.03 -25.41
CA GLU A 95 2.30 -10.96 -25.13
C GLU A 95 1.94 -9.79 -24.20
N PHE A 96 2.89 -9.24 -23.46
CA PHE A 96 2.65 -8.14 -22.55
C PHE A 96 2.84 -6.77 -23.22
N THR A 97 1.96 -5.83 -22.86
CA THR A 97 2.10 -4.41 -23.20
C THR A 97 2.33 -3.63 -21.92
N VAL A 98 3.59 -3.26 -21.64
CA VAL A 98 3.98 -2.54 -20.43
C VAL A 98 4.37 -1.11 -20.78
N SER A 99 3.68 -0.13 -20.17
CA SER A 99 4.04 1.29 -20.27
C SER A 99 4.86 1.71 -19.06
N THR A 100 5.88 2.52 -19.26
CA THR A 100 6.63 3.20 -18.20
C THR A 100 6.17 4.65 -18.00
N GLU A 101 5.28 5.13 -18.86
CA GLU A 101 4.59 6.42 -18.71
C GLU A 101 3.13 6.17 -18.34
N TYR A 102 2.70 6.75 -17.21
CA TYR A 102 1.33 6.60 -16.74
C TYR A 102 0.43 7.69 -17.33
N ASP A 103 -0.48 7.30 -18.21
CA ASP A 103 -1.49 8.18 -18.80
C ASP A 103 -2.76 8.17 -17.94
N ARG A 104 -3.05 9.28 -17.27
CA ARG A 104 -4.23 9.43 -16.42
C ARG A 104 -5.55 9.44 -17.18
N THR A 105 -5.52 9.72 -18.49
CA THR A 105 -6.73 9.72 -19.34
C THR A 105 -7.12 8.31 -19.79
N ARG A 106 -6.22 7.35 -19.59
CA ARG A 106 -6.37 5.94 -20.01
C ARG A 106 -6.23 4.99 -18.82
N VAL A 107 -6.72 5.41 -17.66
CA VAL A 107 -6.58 4.66 -16.41
C VAL A 107 -7.16 3.23 -16.52
N ASP A 108 -8.27 3.06 -17.24
CA ASP A 108 -8.95 1.78 -17.42
C ASP A 108 -8.20 0.81 -18.36
N ASP A 109 -7.19 1.29 -19.09
CA ASP A 109 -6.38 0.45 -19.97
C ASP A 109 -5.36 -0.40 -19.18
N TYR A 110 -5.08 -0.05 -17.94
CA TYR A 110 -4.10 -0.75 -17.12
C TYR A 110 -4.74 -1.83 -16.25
N ALA A 111 -4.54 -3.10 -16.60
CA ALA A 111 -4.96 -4.24 -15.78
C ALA A 111 -4.05 -4.42 -14.56
N PHE A 112 -2.76 -4.03 -14.65
CA PHE A 112 -1.83 -4.05 -13.52
C PHE A 112 -0.99 -2.78 -13.41
N GLY A 113 -0.54 -2.49 -12.19
CA GLY A 113 0.43 -1.44 -11.89
C GLY A 113 1.55 -1.96 -11.01
N ILE A 114 2.79 -1.93 -11.52
CA ILE A 114 4.00 -2.28 -10.77
C ILE A 114 4.63 -0.99 -10.25
N THR A 115 4.65 -0.83 -8.94
CA THR A 115 5.06 0.41 -8.28
C THR A 115 6.11 0.15 -7.19
N ARG A 116 6.94 1.14 -6.92
CA ARG A 116 7.78 1.11 -5.72
C ARG A 116 6.90 1.31 -4.49
N ALA A 117 7.27 0.67 -3.40
CA ALA A 117 6.70 0.90 -2.07
C ALA A 117 7.79 1.32 -1.08
N VAL A 118 7.41 1.93 0.02
CA VAL A 118 8.32 2.24 1.12
C VAL A 118 8.77 0.97 1.82
N GLY A 119 7.86 0.00 1.96
CA GLY A 119 8.11 -1.26 2.63
C GLY A 119 6.84 -1.98 3.02
N GLY A 120 6.97 -2.94 3.92
CA GLY A 120 5.88 -3.72 4.48
C GLY A 120 5.90 -3.73 6.01
N ILE A 121 4.78 -4.13 6.62
CA ILE A 121 4.64 -4.33 8.07
C ILE A 121 4.29 -5.79 8.32
N ALA A 122 5.18 -6.48 9.04
CA ALA A 122 5.04 -7.91 9.26
C ALA A 122 3.79 -8.27 10.08
N GLU A 123 3.51 -7.57 11.17
CA GLU A 123 2.38 -7.91 12.05
C GLU A 123 1.01 -7.87 11.38
N SER A 124 0.84 -7.03 10.35
CA SER A 124 -0.44 -6.82 9.67
C SER A 124 -0.46 -7.25 8.19
N GLY A 125 0.69 -7.52 7.58
CA GLY A 125 0.78 -7.77 6.14
C GLY A 125 0.48 -6.52 5.29
N THR A 126 0.70 -5.34 5.85
CA THR A 126 0.42 -4.05 5.22
C THR A 126 1.56 -3.61 4.31
N ILE A 127 1.24 -3.10 3.13
CA ILE A 127 2.17 -2.42 2.23
C ILE A 127 2.08 -0.92 2.50
N ILE A 128 3.22 -0.23 2.51
CA ILE A 128 3.32 1.20 2.75
C ILE A 128 3.65 1.92 1.45
N LEU A 129 2.79 2.85 1.03
CA LEU A 129 3.00 3.71 -0.11
C LEU A 129 3.15 5.16 0.37
N HIS A 130 3.98 5.93 -0.35
CA HIS A 130 4.28 7.32 -0.02
C HIS A 130 4.41 8.16 -1.28
N ASP A 131 3.69 9.26 -1.39
CA ASP A 131 3.59 10.06 -2.62
C ASP A 131 4.94 10.64 -3.11
N ALA A 132 5.83 10.99 -2.18
CA ALA A 132 7.09 11.63 -2.53
C ALA A 132 8.20 10.63 -2.93
N THR A 133 8.17 9.41 -2.41
CA THR A 133 9.27 8.44 -2.54
C THR A 133 8.90 7.18 -3.30
N THR A 134 7.62 6.94 -3.51
CA THR A 134 7.12 5.79 -4.27
C THR A 134 6.60 6.22 -5.64
N SER A 135 5.99 5.31 -6.36
CA SER A 135 5.39 5.57 -7.66
C SER A 135 4.11 6.38 -7.53
N ARG A 136 3.58 6.83 -8.66
CA ARG A 136 2.31 7.58 -8.71
C ARG A 136 1.17 6.80 -8.05
N ARG A 137 0.42 7.43 -7.17
CA ARG A 137 -0.69 6.84 -6.41
C ARG A 137 -1.73 6.15 -7.29
N LEU A 138 -2.13 6.78 -8.40
CA LEU A 138 -3.09 6.17 -9.33
C LEU A 138 -2.59 4.87 -9.95
N ALA A 139 -1.29 4.74 -10.21
CA ALA A 139 -0.72 3.51 -10.73
C ALA A 139 -0.78 2.33 -9.74
N ALA A 140 -0.87 2.63 -8.44
CA ALA A 140 -1.04 1.64 -7.40
C ALA A 140 -2.52 1.32 -7.10
N LEU A 141 -3.41 2.30 -7.22
CA LEU A 141 -4.78 2.17 -6.69
C LEU A 141 -5.86 1.97 -7.76
N ALA A 142 -5.59 2.33 -9.02
CA ALA A 142 -6.60 2.23 -10.08
C ALA A 142 -6.59 0.87 -10.81
N PRO A 143 -5.44 0.27 -11.18
CA PRO A 143 -5.41 -1.03 -11.85
C PRO A 143 -6.00 -2.14 -11.00
N TRP A 144 -6.56 -3.16 -11.67
CA TRP A 144 -7.10 -4.33 -10.97
C TRP A 144 -6.06 -5.07 -10.13
N VAL A 145 -4.81 -5.16 -10.63
CA VAL A 145 -3.69 -5.76 -9.89
C VAL A 145 -2.70 -4.70 -9.48
N HIS A 146 -2.42 -4.58 -8.20
CA HIS A 146 -1.31 -3.78 -7.68
C HIS A 146 -0.14 -4.70 -7.30
N VAL A 147 1.02 -4.46 -7.91
CA VAL A 147 2.30 -5.08 -7.54
C VAL A 147 3.17 -4.04 -6.86
N ALA A 148 3.35 -4.18 -5.56
CA ALA A 148 4.22 -3.32 -4.76
C ALA A 148 5.61 -3.93 -4.63
N VAL A 149 6.66 -3.17 -4.99
CA VAL A 149 8.04 -3.63 -4.98
C VAL A 149 8.82 -2.92 -3.89
N PHE A 150 9.46 -3.69 -3.01
CA PHE A 150 10.36 -3.21 -1.95
C PHE A 150 11.35 -4.29 -1.56
N SER A 151 12.41 -3.94 -0.81
CA SER A 151 13.39 -4.91 -0.35
C SER A 151 13.03 -5.55 0.99
N LYS A 152 13.57 -6.74 1.26
CA LYS A 152 13.39 -7.44 2.55
C LYS A 152 13.79 -6.56 3.75
N SER A 153 14.82 -5.74 3.60
CA SER A 153 15.29 -4.82 4.66
C SER A 153 14.29 -3.69 4.99
N GLN A 154 13.27 -3.48 4.15
CA GLN A 154 12.22 -2.48 4.34
C GLN A 154 10.97 -3.08 5.02
N ILE A 155 11.06 -4.26 5.64
CA ILE A 155 9.96 -4.83 6.41
C ILE A 155 10.09 -4.39 7.86
N PHE A 156 9.15 -3.59 8.31
CA PHE A 156 8.98 -3.20 9.71
C PHE A 156 8.31 -4.33 10.49
N ALA A 157 8.70 -4.50 11.76
CA ALA A 157 8.07 -5.52 12.60
C ALA A 157 6.62 -5.15 12.93
N THR A 158 6.39 -3.90 13.34
CA THR A 158 5.10 -3.41 13.83
C THR A 158 4.66 -2.10 13.15
N ILE A 159 3.38 -1.76 13.27
CA ILE A 159 2.83 -0.47 12.86
C ILE A 159 3.54 0.68 13.59
N ALA A 160 3.84 0.49 14.88
CA ALA A 160 4.54 1.50 15.67
C ALA A 160 5.96 1.76 15.15
N ASP A 161 6.72 0.71 14.80
CA ASP A 161 8.06 0.85 14.20
C ASP A 161 7.98 1.62 12.86
N ALA A 162 7.01 1.30 12.02
CA ALA A 162 6.80 1.98 10.75
C ALA A 162 6.39 3.45 10.94
N ALA A 163 5.46 3.72 11.84
CA ALA A 163 5.02 5.09 12.14
C ALA A 163 6.17 5.95 12.67
N GLN A 164 7.01 5.39 13.55
CA GLN A 164 8.20 6.09 14.07
C GLN A 164 9.21 6.39 12.95
N ALA A 165 9.44 5.45 12.03
CA ALA A 165 10.39 5.63 10.93
C ALA A 165 9.90 6.63 9.87
N LEU A 166 8.59 6.73 9.66
CA LEU A 166 7.97 7.61 8.67
C LEU A 166 7.70 9.03 9.21
N GLY A 167 7.70 9.20 10.55
CA GLY A 167 7.48 10.49 11.19
C GLY A 167 6.09 11.08 10.90
N ASP A 168 6.02 12.42 10.82
CA ASP A 168 4.78 13.18 10.69
C ASP A 168 4.29 13.34 9.23
N ASP A 169 4.77 12.54 8.29
CA ASP A 169 4.32 12.64 6.91
C ASP A 169 2.85 12.21 6.78
N GLN A 170 2.04 13.11 6.21
CA GLN A 170 0.60 12.93 6.09
C GLN A 170 0.16 12.25 4.78
N ASN A 171 1.09 11.97 3.87
CA ASN A 171 0.80 11.42 2.55
C ASN A 171 1.12 9.92 2.44
N ILE A 172 0.89 9.18 3.52
CA ILE A 172 1.14 7.75 3.61
C ILE A 172 -0.17 6.98 3.39
N ILE A 173 -0.10 5.93 2.57
CA ILE A 173 -1.19 4.98 2.37
C ILE A 173 -0.76 3.64 2.96
N TRP A 174 -1.60 3.08 3.79
CA TRP A 174 -1.47 1.77 4.41
C TRP A 174 -2.42 0.81 3.69
N ALA A 175 -1.90 -0.07 2.84
CA ALA A 175 -2.68 -1.00 2.03
C ALA A 175 -2.53 -2.43 2.58
N THR A 176 -3.61 -2.97 3.13
CA THR A 176 -3.64 -4.31 3.72
C THR A 176 -4.57 -5.22 2.91
N GLY A 177 -3.99 -5.94 1.96
CA GLY A 177 -4.74 -6.79 1.03
C GLY A 177 -5.51 -6.01 -0.04
N PRO A 178 -6.27 -6.69 -0.89
CA PRO A 178 -7.15 -6.11 -1.91
C PRO A 178 -8.17 -5.16 -1.33
N SER A 179 -8.66 -4.22 -2.16
CA SER A 179 -9.77 -3.33 -1.79
C SER A 179 -11.02 -4.13 -1.46
N LYS A 180 -11.64 -3.85 -0.32
CA LYS A 180 -12.84 -4.56 0.15
C LYS A 180 -13.94 -3.57 0.48
N THR A 181 -15.14 -3.85 -0.01
CA THR A 181 -16.35 -3.10 0.31
C THR A 181 -17.40 -4.08 0.83
N ALA A 182 -18.05 -3.73 1.94
CA ALA A 182 -19.21 -4.46 2.41
C ALA A 182 -20.45 -3.84 1.80
N ASP A 183 -21.26 -4.63 1.10
CA ASP A 183 -22.59 -4.24 0.67
C ASP A 183 -23.58 -4.22 1.85
N ILE A 184 -24.76 -3.62 1.64
CA ILE A 184 -25.84 -3.51 2.65
C ILE A 184 -26.23 -4.89 3.19
N GLU A 185 -26.09 -5.94 2.39
CA GLU A 185 -26.37 -7.32 2.76
C GLU A 185 -25.22 -8.02 3.51
N GLY A 186 -24.12 -7.32 3.80
CA GLY A 186 -22.95 -7.85 4.50
C GLY A 186 -22.04 -8.72 3.63
N ILE A 187 -22.24 -8.74 2.32
CA ILE A 187 -21.39 -9.45 1.37
C ILE A 187 -20.15 -8.61 1.11
N LEU A 188 -18.95 -9.19 1.34
CA LEU A 188 -17.68 -8.57 1.01
C LEU A 188 -17.42 -8.70 -0.50
N ILE A 189 -17.25 -7.56 -1.17
CA ILE A 189 -16.89 -7.48 -2.59
C ILE A 189 -15.47 -6.90 -2.68
N GLU A 190 -14.59 -7.59 -3.39
CA GLU A 190 -13.22 -7.12 -3.64
C GLU A 190 -13.13 -6.34 -4.95
N GLY A 191 -12.23 -5.33 -5.00
CA GLY A 191 -11.89 -4.62 -6.22
C GLY A 191 -12.84 -3.50 -6.65
N VAL A 192 -13.81 -3.08 -5.83
CA VAL A 192 -14.78 -2.03 -6.21
C VAL A 192 -14.17 -0.64 -6.20
N HIS A 193 -13.37 -0.32 -5.18
CA HIS A 193 -12.79 1.02 -4.96
C HIS A 193 -11.26 1.04 -4.97
N GLY A 194 -10.64 0.02 -5.55
CA GLY A 194 -9.21 -0.15 -5.65
C GLY A 194 -8.86 -1.53 -6.20
N PRO A 195 -7.60 -1.96 -6.13
CA PRO A 195 -7.15 -3.24 -6.68
C PRO A 195 -7.94 -4.43 -6.12
N GLY A 196 -8.40 -5.30 -7.01
CA GLY A 196 -8.99 -6.61 -6.66
C GLY A 196 -7.94 -7.68 -6.35
N ALA A 197 -6.68 -7.43 -6.72
CA ALA A 197 -5.55 -8.28 -6.37
C ALA A 197 -4.35 -7.45 -5.92
N GLN A 198 -3.69 -7.88 -4.85
CA GLN A 198 -2.49 -7.21 -4.31
C GLN A 198 -1.33 -8.19 -4.19
N ILE A 199 -0.20 -7.84 -4.78
CA ILE A 199 1.05 -8.60 -4.77
C ILE A 199 2.15 -7.75 -4.16
N ALA A 200 2.84 -8.27 -3.16
CA ALA A 200 4.09 -7.72 -2.66
C ALA A 200 5.25 -8.50 -3.29
N LEU A 201 6.05 -7.86 -4.12
CA LEU A 201 7.30 -8.42 -4.62
C LEU A 201 8.45 -7.94 -3.73
N VAL A 202 8.93 -8.82 -2.88
CA VAL A 202 9.98 -8.51 -1.88
C VAL A 202 11.32 -8.97 -2.42
N LEU A 203 12.16 -8.02 -2.77
CA LEU A 203 13.50 -8.27 -3.27
C LEU A 203 14.52 -8.47 -2.12
N ALA A 204 15.64 -9.12 -2.43
CA ALA A 204 16.73 -9.35 -1.48
C ALA A 204 17.36 -8.04 -0.97
#